data_5b42d6d9c88031eb4eb3ffe2bb4f5eb9
#
_entry.id   5b42d6d9c88031eb4eb3ffe2bb4f5eb9
#
_cell.length_a   1.000
_cell.length_b   1.000
_cell.length_c   1.000
_cell.angle_alpha   90.00
_cell.angle_beta   90.00
_cell.angle_gamma   90.00
#
_symmetry.space_group_name_H-M   'P 1'
#
loop_
_entity.id
_entity.type
_entity.pdbx_description
1 polymer ?
#
loop_
_entity_poly.entity_id
_entity_poly.type
_entity_poly.pdbx_seq_one_letter_code
_entity_poly.pdbx_strand_id
1 'polypeptide(L)'
;MKSYLPPGDYLPHDAPMMLLDEVVEVSDEAATCRVTVSANGVLAPFLNAQGNLPGWFALEVMAQTVGVWSGWHRHQRGETHIALGMVLSARDLHCEAGHFAAGSTLTITTQRLMQDARFGSFECTIESGQTPLASGRINTFQPTPEELHTLFQQGVSA
;
A
#
# COMPACT_ATOMS: atom_id res chain seq x y z
N MET A 1 3.58 -23.48 6.54
CA MET A 1 3.29 -22.41 5.56
C MET A 1 2.29 -21.45 6.18
N LYS A 2 2.64 -20.17 6.25
CA LYS A 2 1.72 -19.16 6.77
C LYS A 2 0.66 -18.85 5.74
N SER A 3 -0.58 -18.71 6.20
CA SER A 3 -1.72 -18.36 5.38
C SER A 3 -2.19 -16.95 5.74
N TYR A 4 -2.45 -16.15 4.73
CA TYR A 4 -2.90 -14.78 4.91
C TYR A 4 -4.27 -14.59 4.30
N LEU A 5 -5.05 -13.67 4.89
CA LEU A 5 -6.32 -13.25 4.34
C LEU A 5 -6.08 -12.42 3.07
N PRO A 6 -7.11 -12.25 2.22
CA PRO A 6 -6.98 -11.32 1.10
C PRO A 6 -6.60 -9.92 1.59
N PRO A 7 -5.90 -9.13 0.76
CA PRO A 7 -5.44 -7.80 1.19
C PRO A 7 -6.57 -6.90 1.72
N GLY A 8 -7.76 -7.01 1.14
CA GLY A 8 -8.91 -6.20 1.55
C GLY A 8 -9.33 -6.39 2.99
N ASP A 9 -9.01 -7.54 3.60
CA ASP A 9 -9.36 -7.80 4.99
C ASP A 9 -8.46 -7.07 5.97
N TYR A 10 -7.35 -6.50 5.49
CA TYR A 10 -6.41 -5.73 6.30
C TYR A 10 -6.52 -4.24 6.04
N LEU A 11 -7.27 -3.83 5.03
CA LEU A 11 -7.32 -2.45 4.55
C LEU A 11 -8.71 -1.86 4.69
N PRO A 12 -8.82 -0.54 4.89
CA PRO A 12 -10.11 0.14 4.86
C PRO A 12 -10.62 0.40 3.43
N HIS A 13 -9.89 -0.04 2.42
CA HIS A 13 -10.26 0.14 1.02
C HIS A 13 -11.24 -0.93 0.55
N ASP A 14 -12.19 -0.52 -0.30
CA ASP A 14 -13.11 -1.44 -0.97
C ASP A 14 -12.75 -1.52 -2.46
N ALA A 15 -13.17 -2.60 -3.13
CA ALA A 15 -13.09 -2.66 -4.57
C ALA A 15 -13.97 -1.56 -5.17
N PRO A 16 -13.56 -0.86 -6.26
CA PRO A 16 -12.38 -1.11 -7.11
C PRO A 16 -11.10 -0.43 -6.64
N MET A 17 -11.05 0.13 -5.45
CA MET A 17 -9.88 0.85 -4.94
C MET A 17 -8.76 -0.08 -4.47
N MET A 18 -9.01 -1.39 -4.46
CA MET A 18 -8.02 -2.38 -4.07
C MET A 18 -7.01 -2.57 -5.20
N LEU A 19 -5.73 -2.41 -4.89
CA LEU A 19 -4.64 -2.49 -5.87
C LEU A 19 -3.70 -3.67 -5.67
N LEU A 20 -4.04 -4.60 -4.78
CA LEU A 20 -3.20 -5.76 -4.47
C LEU A 20 -3.97 -7.05 -4.69
N ASP A 21 -3.30 -8.08 -5.22
CA ASP A 21 -3.90 -9.40 -5.42
C ASP A 21 -3.77 -10.32 -4.21
N GLU A 22 -2.59 -10.30 -3.56
CA GLU A 22 -2.34 -11.23 -2.47
C GLU A 22 -1.32 -10.67 -1.47
N VAL A 23 -1.42 -11.15 -0.24
CA VAL A 23 -0.43 -10.94 0.80
C VAL A 23 0.52 -12.12 0.78
N VAL A 24 1.80 -11.88 0.54
CA VAL A 24 2.80 -12.93 0.44
C VAL A 24 3.40 -13.26 1.80
N GLU A 25 3.77 -12.23 2.55
CA GLU A 25 4.39 -12.42 3.87
C GLU A 25 4.25 -11.15 4.70
N VAL A 26 4.03 -11.32 6.00
CA VAL A 26 4.09 -10.24 6.97
C VAL A 26 4.93 -10.69 8.15
N SER A 27 5.82 -9.82 8.59
CA SER A 27 6.65 -10.03 9.78
C SER A 27 6.52 -8.84 10.71
N ASP A 28 7.28 -8.83 11.79
CA ASP A 28 7.26 -7.70 12.74
C ASP A 28 7.70 -6.40 12.09
N GLU A 29 8.57 -6.47 11.08
CA GLU A 29 9.18 -5.27 10.50
C GLU A 29 8.87 -5.06 9.02
N ALA A 30 8.24 -6.02 8.37
CA ALA A 30 8.07 -5.96 6.91
C ALA A 30 6.78 -6.61 6.45
N ALA A 31 6.34 -6.22 5.26
CA ALA A 31 5.25 -6.90 4.55
C ALA A 31 5.59 -6.96 3.08
N THR A 32 5.16 -8.03 2.44
CA THR A 32 5.31 -8.23 1.00
C THR A 32 3.97 -8.60 0.41
N CYS A 33 3.56 -7.89 -0.62
CA CYS A 33 2.33 -8.15 -1.37
C CYS A 33 2.66 -8.29 -2.85
N ARG A 34 1.69 -8.81 -3.60
CA ARG A 34 1.87 -9.05 -5.03
C ARG A 34 0.62 -8.63 -5.79
N VAL A 35 0.83 -8.09 -7.00
CA VAL A 35 -0.25 -7.78 -7.91
C VAL A 35 0.24 -7.95 -9.35
N THR A 36 -0.63 -8.43 -10.23
CA THR A 36 -0.32 -8.59 -11.65
C THR A 36 -0.96 -7.44 -12.43
N VAL A 37 -0.19 -6.86 -13.36
CA VAL A 37 -0.67 -5.82 -14.27
C VAL A 37 -1.44 -6.51 -15.39
N SER A 38 -2.76 -6.65 -15.18
CA SER A 38 -3.61 -7.45 -16.09
C SER A 38 -4.95 -6.76 -16.29
N ALA A 39 -5.44 -6.80 -17.54
CA ALA A 39 -6.77 -6.32 -17.87
C ALA A 39 -7.89 -7.13 -17.21
N ASN A 40 -7.57 -8.29 -16.66
CA ASN A 40 -8.52 -9.17 -15.99
C ASN A 40 -8.40 -9.14 -14.47
N GLY A 41 -7.51 -8.29 -13.92
CA GLY A 41 -7.24 -8.24 -12.48
C GLY A 41 -7.73 -6.95 -11.84
N VAL A 42 -7.33 -6.77 -10.58
CA VAL A 42 -7.74 -5.61 -9.77
C VAL A 42 -7.25 -4.28 -10.33
N LEU A 43 -6.17 -4.29 -11.11
CA LEU A 43 -5.61 -3.08 -11.70
C LEU A 43 -6.30 -2.67 -13.00
N ALA A 44 -7.20 -3.48 -13.54
CA ALA A 44 -7.84 -3.23 -14.83
C ALA A 44 -8.39 -1.80 -14.99
N PRO A 45 -9.13 -1.23 -14.02
CA PRO A 45 -9.67 0.12 -14.17
C PRO A 45 -8.62 1.23 -14.28
N PHE A 46 -7.38 0.94 -13.92
CA PHE A 46 -6.32 1.94 -13.81
C PHE A 46 -5.29 1.85 -14.93
N LEU A 47 -5.43 0.89 -15.83
CA LEU A 47 -4.47 0.68 -16.92
C LEU A 47 -4.69 1.69 -18.03
N ASN A 48 -3.60 2.11 -18.68
CA ASN A 48 -3.68 3.01 -19.83
C ASN A 48 -4.06 2.24 -21.10
N ALA A 49 -4.07 2.94 -22.23
CA ALA A 49 -4.50 2.36 -23.51
C ALA A 49 -3.60 1.21 -23.97
N GLN A 50 -2.35 1.17 -23.53
CA GLN A 50 -1.40 0.09 -23.85
C GLN A 50 -1.46 -1.07 -22.86
N GLY A 51 -2.34 -1.01 -21.87
CA GLY A 51 -2.46 -2.03 -20.84
C GLY A 51 -1.41 -1.93 -19.73
N ASN A 52 -0.68 -0.84 -19.66
CA ASN A 52 0.33 -0.60 -18.66
C ASN A 52 -0.25 0.18 -17.47
N LEU A 53 0.31 -0.05 -16.28
CA LEU A 53 -0.06 0.72 -15.11
C LEU A 53 0.82 1.96 -15.03
N PRO A 54 0.23 3.17 -15.03
CA PRO A 54 1.04 4.39 -14.91
C PRO A 54 1.86 4.42 -13.63
N GLY A 55 3.08 4.98 -13.73
CA GLY A 55 4.06 4.93 -12.64
C GLY A 55 3.62 5.64 -11.35
N TRP A 56 2.72 6.62 -11.44
CA TRP A 56 2.24 7.30 -10.24
C TRP A 56 1.46 6.39 -9.29
N PHE A 57 0.97 5.24 -9.77
CA PHE A 57 0.34 4.25 -8.90
C PHE A 57 1.33 3.54 -7.97
N ALA A 58 2.64 3.73 -8.17
CA ALA A 58 3.65 3.18 -7.27
C ALA A 58 3.39 3.59 -5.81
N LEU A 59 3.09 4.87 -5.59
CA LEU A 59 2.78 5.37 -4.25
C LEU A 59 1.59 4.63 -3.64
N GLU A 60 0.54 4.42 -4.42
CA GLU A 60 -0.68 3.78 -3.93
C GLU A 60 -0.46 2.31 -3.55
N VAL A 61 0.24 1.55 -4.39
CA VAL A 61 0.48 0.13 -4.06
C VAL A 61 1.44 -0.01 -2.88
N MET A 62 2.40 0.89 -2.75
CA MET A 62 3.29 0.95 -1.58
C MET A 62 2.49 1.28 -0.32
N ALA A 63 1.63 2.29 -0.39
CA ALA A 63 0.81 2.70 0.76
C ALA A 63 -0.14 1.59 1.19
N GLN A 64 -0.74 0.86 0.24
CA GLN A 64 -1.60 -0.27 0.57
C GLN A 64 -0.82 -1.41 1.22
N THR A 65 0.42 -1.65 0.80
CA THR A 65 1.26 -2.67 1.41
C THR A 65 1.62 -2.30 2.85
N VAL A 66 1.89 -1.03 3.13
CA VAL A 66 2.07 -0.53 4.50
C VAL A 66 0.78 -0.76 5.30
N GLY A 67 -0.37 -0.48 4.69
CA GLY A 67 -1.67 -0.71 5.32
C GLY A 67 -1.91 -2.18 5.65
N VAL A 68 -1.49 -3.10 4.80
CA VAL A 68 -1.56 -4.54 5.07
C VAL A 68 -0.71 -4.90 6.28
N TRP A 69 0.51 -4.37 6.36
CA TRP A 69 1.36 -4.59 7.53
C TRP A 69 0.66 -4.14 8.81
N SER A 70 0.13 -2.93 8.79
CA SER A 70 -0.58 -2.36 9.94
C SER A 70 -1.83 -3.17 10.30
N GLY A 71 -2.64 -3.53 9.31
CA GLY A 71 -3.88 -4.28 9.50
C GLY A 71 -3.61 -5.69 10.03
N TRP A 72 -2.58 -6.36 9.52
CA TRP A 72 -2.22 -7.69 10.00
C TRP A 72 -1.84 -7.65 11.48
N HIS A 73 -1.04 -6.66 11.89
CA HIS A 73 -0.63 -6.53 13.29
C HIS A 73 -1.83 -6.22 14.20
N ARG A 74 -2.82 -5.45 13.71
CA ARG A 74 -4.06 -5.23 14.45
C ARG A 74 -4.84 -6.51 14.65
N HIS A 75 -4.96 -7.33 13.61
CA HIS A 75 -5.62 -8.62 13.70
C HIS A 75 -4.93 -9.53 14.74
N GLN A 76 -3.60 -9.49 14.79
CA GLN A 76 -2.85 -10.31 15.76
C GLN A 76 -3.09 -9.85 17.20
N ARG A 77 -3.44 -8.58 17.42
CA ARG A 77 -3.79 -8.06 18.74
C ARG A 77 -5.27 -8.25 19.07
N GLY A 78 -6.04 -8.90 18.20
CA GLY A 78 -7.46 -9.10 18.40
C GLY A 78 -8.32 -7.87 18.09
N GLU A 79 -7.74 -6.84 17.51
CA GLU A 79 -8.48 -5.64 17.10
C GLU A 79 -9.17 -5.91 15.77
N THR A 80 -10.49 -5.82 15.76
CA THR A 80 -11.27 -6.05 14.53
C THR A 80 -11.54 -4.75 13.78
N HIS A 81 -11.35 -3.61 14.43
CA HIS A 81 -11.54 -2.32 13.80
C HIS A 81 -10.26 -1.90 13.08
N ILE A 82 -10.38 -1.64 11.78
CA ILE A 82 -9.24 -1.17 10.98
C ILE A 82 -9.21 0.34 11.06
N ALA A 83 -8.17 0.87 11.71
CA ALA A 83 -8.00 2.32 11.79
C ALA A 83 -7.53 2.87 10.45
N LEU A 84 -8.03 4.05 10.09
CA LEU A 84 -7.63 4.74 8.88
C LEU A 84 -6.24 5.35 9.08
N GLY A 85 -5.24 4.78 8.39
CA GLY A 85 -3.90 5.37 8.35
C GLY A 85 -3.84 6.42 7.26
N MET A 86 -3.19 7.54 7.52
CA MET A 86 -3.01 8.60 6.54
C MET A 86 -1.56 8.67 6.10
N VAL A 87 -1.33 8.77 4.80
CA VAL A 87 0.00 9.02 4.26
C VAL A 87 0.28 10.51 4.40
N LEU A 88 1.30 10.87 5.17
CA LEU A 88 1.71 12.26 5.33
C LEU A 88 2.60 12.73 4.20
N SER A 89 3.54 11.88 3.79
CA SER A 89 4.50 12.25 2.77
C SER A 89 5.14 11.03 2.15
N ALA A 90 5.65 11.21 0.93
CA ALA A 90 6.52 10.25 0.28
C ALA A 90 7.81 10.97 -0.07
N ARG A 91 8.94 10.30 0.14
CA ARG A 91 10.27 10.84 -0.18
C ARG A 91 10.99 9.90 -1.11
N ASP A 92 11.82 10.47 -1.96
CA ASP A 92 12.71 9.72 -2.85
C ASP A 92 11.94 8.69 -3.68
N LEU A 93 10.69 9.04 -4.04
CA LEU A 93 9.87 8.18 -4.87
C LEU A 93 10.42 8.16 -6.29
N HIS A 94 10.80 6.98 -6.75
CA HIS A 94 11.41 6.80 -8.05
C HIS A 94 10.80 5.59 -8.75
N CYS A 95 10.45 5.76 -10.02
CA CYS A 95 9.95 4.69 -10.87
C CYS A 95 10.80 4.67 -12.14
N GLU A 96 11.53 3.57 -12.38
CA GLU A 96 12.53 3.49 -13.43
C GLU A 96 11.99 3.81 -14.83
N ALA A 97 10.87 3.24 -15.21
CA ALA A 97 10.34 3.37 -16.56
C ALA A 97 9.15 4.30 -16.69
N GLY A 98 8.68 4.90 -15.60
CA GLY A 98 7.49 5.72 -15.60
C GLY A 98 6.19 4.96 -15.75
N HIS A 99 6.24 3.64 -15.85
CA HIS A 99 5.08 2.77 -15.93
C HIS A 99 5.47 1.34 -15.56
N PHE A 100 4.44 0.51 -15.30
CA PHE A 100 4.63 -0.92 -15.07
C PHE A 100 4.00 -1.68 -16.23
N ALA A 101 4.80 -2.54 -16.87
CA ALA A 101 4.43 -3.16 -18.12
C ALA A 101 3.28 -4.16 -17.99
N ALA A 102 2.40 -4.18 -18.99
CA ALA A 102 1.32 -5.15 -19.09
C ALA A 102 1.87 -6.56 -18.96
N GLY A 103 1.20 -7.40 -18.16
CA GLY A 103 1.61 -8.79 -17.94
C GLY A 103 2.64 -9.00 -16.84
N SER A 104 3.26 -7.94 -16.33
CA SER A 104 4.24 -8.10 -15.25
C SER A 104 3.57 -8.37 -13.92
N THR A 105 4.25 -9.14 -13.07
CA THR A 105 3.83 -9.37 -11.71
C THR A 105 4.71 -8.53 -10.80
N LEU A 106 4.07 -7.63 -10.05
CA LEU A 106 4.76 -6.71 -9.16
C LEU A 106 4.80 -7.29 -7.76
N THR A 107 5.99 -7.32 -7.18
CA THR A 107 6.19 -7.68 -5.78
C THR A 107 6.54 -6.40 -5.03
N ILE A 108 5.69 -6.04 -4.08
CA ILE A 108 5.83 -4.81 -3.30
C ILE A 108 6.26 -5.19 -1.89
N THR A 109 7.40 -4.67 -1.45
CA THR A 109 7.91 -4.92 -0.12
C THR A 109 8.00 -3.60 0.63
N THR A 110 7.51 -3.59 1.85
CA THR A 110 7.65 -2.45 2.75
C THR A 110 8.39 -2.90 4.00
N GLN A 111 9.34 -2.09 4.44
CA GLN A 111 10.11 -2.36 5.65
C GLN A 111 10.01 -1.18 6.58
N ARG A 112 9.60 -1.45 7.82
CA ARG A 112 9.49 -0.43 8.83
C ARG A 112 10.88 0.07 9.23
N LEU A 113 11.07 1.39 9.14
CA LEU A 113 12.29 2.05 9.62
C LEU A 113 12.10 2.56 11.05
N MET A 114 10.90 3.08 11.33
CA MET A 114 10.57 3.63 12.63
C MET A 114 9.06 3.63 12.80
N GLN A 115 8.60 3.41 14.02
CA GLN A 115 7.19 3.56 14.35
C GLN A 115 7.04 3.88 15.83
N ASP A 116 6.18 4.85 16.13
CA ASP A 116 5.68 5.09 17.47
C ASP A 116 4.15 4.92 17.47
N ALA A 117 3.46 5.43 18.48
CA ALA A 117 2.02 5.21 18.62
C ALA A 117 1.21 5.75 17.44
N ARG A 118 1.69 6.80 16.75
CA ARG A 118 0.93 7.51 15.73
C ARG A 118 1.66 7.71 14.41
N PHE A 119 2.97 7.65 14.40
CA PHE A 119 3.79 7.92 13.22
C PHE A 119 4.55 6.68 12.80
N GLY A 120 4.70 6.50 11.49
CA GLY A 120 5.50 5.42 10.94
C GLY A 120 6.32 5.90 9.76
N SER A 121 7.46 5.26 9.54
CA SER A 121 8.30 5.50 8.36
C SER A 121 8.70 4.15 7.79
N PHE A 122 8.51 4.00 6.47
CA PHE A 122 8.69 2.71 5.79
C PHE A 122 9.49 2.90 4.51
N GLU A 123 10.47 2.03 4.30
CA GLU A 123 11.18 1.91 3.03
C GLU A 123 10.41 0.94 2.15
N CYS A 124 10.06 1.37 0.93
CA CYS A 124 9.22 0.57 0.04
C CYS A 124 9.93 0.33 -1.29
N THR A 125 9.76 -0.87 -1.83
CA THR A 125 10.31 -1.25 -3.14
C THR A 125 9.26 -2.00 -3.93
N ILE A 126 9.36 -1.88 -5.25
CA ILE A 126 8.56 -2.67 -6.20
C ILE A 126 9.52 -3.35 -7.16
N GLU A 127 9.36 -4.67 -7.31
CA GLU A 127 10.17 -5.47 -8.21
C GLU A 127 9.27 -6.31 -9.11
N SER A 128 9.80 -6.68 -10.27
CA SER A 128 9.21 -7.72 -11.10
C SER A 128 10.27 -8.79 -11.34
N GLY A 129 10.04 -10.00 -10.83
CA GLY A 129 11.09 -10.99 -10.72
C GLY A 129 12.15 -10.48 -9.76
N GLN A 130 13.39 -10.34 -10.24
CA GLN A 130 14.47 -9.76 -9.45
C GLN A 130 14.87 -8.37 -9.94
N THR A 131 14.08 -7.80 -10.85
CA THR A 131 14.38 -6.49 -11.43
C THR A 131 13.71 -5.40 -10.60
N PRO A 132 14.49 -4.48 -10.00
CA PRO A 132 13.91 -3.33 -9.28
C PRO A 132 13.21 -2.39 -10.25
N LEU A 133 11.99 -1.99 -9.94
CA LEU A 133 11.20 -1.10 -10.79
C LEU A 133 10.92 0.24 -10.12
N ALA A 134 10.76 0.26 -8.81
CA ALA A 134 10.44 1.48 -8.09
C ALA A 134 10.89 1.39 -6.65
N SER A 135 11.10 2.54 -6.04
CA SER A 135 11.44 2.65 -4.61
C SER A 135 10.92 3.96 -4.07
N GLY A 136 10.80 4.03 -2.74
CA GLY A 136 10.38 5.25 -2.08
C GLY A 136 10.30 5.06 -0.58
N ARG A 137 10.18 6.18 0.12
CA ARG A 137 9.96 6.18 1.56
C ARG A 137 8.60 6.78 1.86
N ILE A 138 7.80 6.06 2.64
CA ILE A 138 6.46 6.51 3.01
C ILE A 138 6.44 6.79 4.50
N ASN A 139 5.98 7.99 4.86
CA ASN A 139 5.75 8.39 6.23
C ASN A 139 4.26 8.44 6.47
N THR A 140 3.80 7.80 7.53
CA THR A 140 2.38 7.70 7.84
C THR A 140 2.07 8.34 9.19
N PHE A 141 0.82 8.76 9.31
CA PHE A 141 0.30 9.36 10.53
C PHE A 141 -1.08 8.77 10.81
N GLN A 142 -1.29 8.35 12.06
CA GLN A 142 -2.56 7.81 12.52
C GLN A 142 -3.27 8.88 13.34
N PRO A 143 -4.29 9.55 12.80
CA PRO A 143 -4.97 10.62 13.54
C PRO A 143 -5.83 10.07 14.68
N THR A 144 -5.99 10.87 15.74
CA THR A 144 -7.00 10.60 16.76
C THR A 144 -8.39 10.89 16.17
N PRO A 145 -9.47 10.38 16.79
CA PRO A 145 -10.83 10.71 16.33
C PRO A 145 -11.09 12.22 16.25
N GLU A 146 -10.58 12.99 17.20
CA GLU A 146 -10.74 14.46 17.20
C GLU A 146 -10.01 15.10 16.04
N GLU A 147 -8.76 14.70 15.80
CA GLU A 147 -7.98 15.21 14.68
C GLU A 147 -8.61 14.84 13.34
N LEU A 148 -9.14 13.63 13.24
CA LEU A 148 -9.81 13.18 12.04
C LEU A 148 -11.04 14.04 11.74
N HIS A 149 -11.82 14.36 12.78
CA HIS A 149 -12.98 15.23 12.63
C HIS A 149 -12.58 16.62 12.14
N THR A 150 -11.52 17.20 12.71
CA THR A 150 -11.00 18.50 12.30
C THR A 150 -10.53 18.50 10.84
N LEU A 151 -9.83 17.44 10.43
CA LEU A 151 -9.37 17.30 9.05
C LEU A 151 -10.52 17.23 8.06
N PHE A 152 -11.58 16.49 8.40
CA PHE A 152 -12.78 16.42 7.54
C PHE A 152 -13.47 17.77 7.44
N GLN A 153 -13.56 18.52 8.52
CA GLN A 153 -14.17 19.85 8.49
C GLN A 153 -13.36 20.81 7.62
N GLN A 154 -12.03 20.77 7.72
CA GLN A 154 -11.17 21.59 6.89
C GLN A 154 -11.30 21.22 5.40
N GLY A 155 -11.40 19.93 5.11
CA GLY A 155 -11.59 19.45 3.75
C GLY A 155 -12.91 19.91 3.15
N VAL A 156 -13.97 19.97 3.94
CA VAL A 156 -15.29 20.43 3.50
C VAL A 156 -15.32 21.94 3.26
N SER A 157 -14.57 22.71 4.06
CA SER A 157 -14.54 24.16 3.96
C SER A 157 -13.56 24.68 2.92
N ALA A 158 -12.75 23.81 2.33
CA ALA A 158 -11.82 24.16 1.24
C ALA A 158 -12.50 24.06 -0.14
#